data_e26a581b52cef4e439230d3e69d6a77a
#
_entry.id   e26a581b52cef4e439230d3e69d6a77a
#
_cell.length_a   1.000
_cell.length_b   1.000
_cell.length_c   1.000
_cell.angle_alpha   90.00
_cell.angle_beta   90.00
_cell.angle_gamma   90.00
#
_symmetry.space_group_name_H-M   'P 1'
#
loop_
_entity.id
_entity.type
_entity.pdbx_description
1 polymer ?
#
loop_
_entity_poly.entity_id
_entity_poly.type
_entity_poly.pdbx_seq_one_letter_code
_entity_poly.pdbx_strand_id
1 'polypeptide(L)' 'MTYLELAYGYQTPPGEAELRAIDSAREVYGIQRIQFNEKERTVRVLFDASRLKGDSVAKLLRQAGIDVRDQPVLA' A
#
# COMPACT_ATOMS: atom_id res chain seq x y z
N MET A 1 18.67 3.71 -7.50
CA MET A 1 17.42 3.45 -6.82
C MET A 1 16.32 3.22 -7.83
N THR A 2 15.51 2.19 -7.62
CA THR A 2 14.44 1.83 -8.54
C THR A 2 13.11 1.94 -7.81
N TYR A 3 12.31 2.91 -8.20
CA TYR A 3 10.98 3.08 -7.61
C TYR A 3 9.95 2.41 -8.48
N LEU A 4 9.03 1.70 -7.84
CA LEU A 4 7.86 1.12 -8.48
C LEU A 4 6.61 1.64 -7.80
N GLU A 5 5.58 1.83 -8.59
CA GLU A 5 4.26 2.16 -8.06
C GLU A 5 3.31 1.01 -8.38
N LEU A 6 2.72 0.43 -7.35
CA LEU A 6 1.74 -0.63 -7.48
C LEU A 6 0.40 -0.14 -6.93
N ALA A 7 -0.67 -0.55 -7.59
CA ALA A 7 -2.03 -0.28 -7.13
C ALA A 7 -2.67 -1.58 -6.67
N TYR A 8 -3.23 -1.56 -5.48
CA TYR A 8 -3.95 -2.71 -4.91
C TYR A 8 -5.41 -2.35 -4.75
N GLY A 9 -6.30 -3.26 -5.18
CA GLY A 9 -7.71 -3.10 -4.92
C GLY A 9 -8.04 -3.57 -3.51
N TYR A 10 -8.98 -2.90 -2.85
CA TYR A 10 -9.48 -3.32 -1.56
C TYR A 10 -11.01 -3.35 -1.59
N GLN A 11 -11.61 -4.20 -0.77
CA GLN A 11 -13.06 -4.33 -0.72
C GLN A 11 -13.70 -3.40 0.28
N THR A 12 -13.12 -3.31 1.46
CA THR A 12 -13.66 -2.53 2.55
C THR A 12 -12.91 -1.20 2.67
N PRO A 13 -13.59 -0.05 2.59
CA PRO A 13 -12.91 1.23 2.79
C PRO A 13 -12.22 1.28 4.16
N PRO A 14 -10.99 1.79 4.23
CA PRO A 14 -10.27 1.87 5.49
C PRO A 14 -10.96 2.84 6.45
N GLY A 15 -11.07 2.43 7.69
CA GLY A 15 -11.55 3.30 8.75
C GLY A 15 -10.42 4.12 9.36
N GLU A 16 -10.75 4.84 10.42
CA GLU A 16 -9.79 5.71 11.09
C GLU A 16 -8.58 4.95 11.63
N ALA A 17 -8.82 3.78 12.22
CA ALA A 17 -7.75 2.97 12.79
C ALA A 17 -6.79 2.48 11.71
N GLU A 18 -7.33 2.08 10.56
CA GLU A 18 -6.53 1.61 9.43
C GLU A 18 -5.72 2.74 8.83
N LEU A 19 -6.30 3.93 8.74
CA LEU A 19 -5.58 5.10 8.22
C LEU A 19 -4.43 5.50 9.13
N ARG A 20 -4.60 5.36 10.45
CA ARG A 20 -3.53 5.61 11.41
C ARG A 20 -2.41 4.58 11.25
N ALA A 21 -2.77 3.32 11.04
CA ALA A 21 -1.78 2.27 10.81
C ALA A 21 -1.01 2.52 9.52
N ILE A 22 -1.67 3.04 8.49
CA ILE A 22 -1.01 3.42 7.23
C ILE A 22 -0.05 4.58 7.44
N ASP A 23 -0.37 5.54 8.28
CA ASP A 23 0.56 6.62 8.61
C ASP A 23 1.86 6.08 9.20
N SER A 24 1.76 5.06 10.06
CA SER A 24 2.95 4.39 10.59
C SER A 24 3.69 3.61 9.49
N ALA A 25 2.97 2.99 8.57
CA ALA A 25 3.59 2.25 7.47
C ALA A 25 4.36 3.17 6.54
N ARG A 26 3.98 4.44 6.42
CA ARG A 26 4.71 5.40 5.60
C ARG A 26 6.12 5.64 6.11
N GLU A 27 6.39 5.35 7.36
CA GLU A 27 7.71 5.50 7.96
C GLU A 27 8.61 4.29 7.70
N VAL A 28 8.06 3.22 7.13
CA VAL A 28 8.87 2.03 6.81
C VAL A 28 9.88 2.38 5.74
N TYR A 29 11.12 1.95 5.98
CA TYR A 29 12.22 2.23 5.06
C TYR A 29 11.95 1.58 3.70
N GLY A 30 12.00 2.38 2.66
CA GLY A 30 11.69 1.95 1.30
C GLY A 30 10.32 2.38 0.80
N ILE A 31 9.43 2.77 1.70
CA ILE A 31 8.12 3.30 1.31
C ILE A 31 8.29 4.80 1.05
N GLN A 32 7.88 5.22 -0.16
CA GLN A 32 7.98 6.61 -0.57
C GLN A 32 6.66 7.35 -0.45
N ARG A 33 5.58 6.69 -0.87
CA ARG A 33 4.26 7.32 -0.88
C ARG A 33 3.16 6.27 -0.83
N ILE A 34 2.09 6.56 -0.11
CA ILE A 34 0.89 5.74 -0.09
C ILE A 34 -0.29 6.68 -0.35
N GLN A 35 -1.07 6.39 -1.38
CA GLN A 35 -2.24 7.20 -1.74
C GLN A 35 -3.45 6.30 -1.93
N PHE A 36 -4.60 6.74 -1.41
CA PHE A 36 -5.87 6.05 -1.59
C PHE A 36 -6.69 6.73 -2.66
N ASN A 37 -7.36 5.92 -3.49
CA ASN A 37 -8.37 6.37 -4.42
C ASN A 37 -9.68 5.72 -4.00
N GLU A 38 -10.49 6.43 -3.23
CA GLU A 38 -11.76 5.92 -2.71
C GLU A 38 -12.75 5.60 -3.82
N LYS A 39 -12.69 6.37 -4.88
CA LYS A 39 -13.62 6.22 -6.00
C LYS A 39 -13.43 4.86 -6.70
N GLU A 40 -12.19 4.45 -6.86
CA GLU A 40 -11.86 3.18 -7.50
C GLU A 40 -11.57 2.07 -6.50
N ARG A 41 -11.57 2.38 -5.22
CA ARG A 41 -11.22 1.46 -4.14
C ARG A 41 -9.86 0.84 -4.37
N THR A 42 -8.89 1.70 -4.63
CA THR A 42 -7.50 1.27 -4.81
C THR A 42 -6.58 2.05 -3.89
N VAL A 43 -5.47 1.44 -3.55
CA VAL A 43 -4.39 2.09 -2.82
C VAL A 43 -3.13 1.96 -3.66
N ARG A 44 -2.47 3.08 -3.90
CA ARG A 44 -1.22 3.12 -4.66
C ARG A 44 -0.07 3.29 -3.71
N VAL A 45 0.95 2.48 -3.89
CA VAL A 45 2.16 2.54 -3.08
C VAL A 45 3.36 2.73 -3.99
N LEU A 46 4.07 3.82 -3.77
CA LEU A 46 5.35 4.08 -4.42
C LEU A 46 6.45 3.65 -3.46
N PHE A 47 7.30 2.74 -3.86
CA PHE A 47 8.31 2.18 -2.99
C PHE A 47 9.61 1.91 -3.76
N ASP A 48 10.69 1.78 -3.00
CA ASP A 48 12.00 1.47 -3.57
C ASP A 48 12.09 -0.04 -3.76
N ALA A 49 12.01 -0.49 -5.01
CA ALA A 49 12.01 -1.90 -5.34
C ALA A 49 13.36 -2.59 -5.08
N SER A 50 14.41 -1.81 -4.85
CA SER A 50 15.69 -2.38 -4.45
C SER A 50 15.72 -2.77 -2.96
N ARG A 51 14.75 -2.30 -2.18
CA ARG A 51 14.68 -2.54 -0.72
C ARG A 51 13.48 -3.36 -0.32
N LEU A 52 12.38 -3.24 -1.06
CA LEU A 52 11.13 -3.92 -0.77
C LEU A 52 10.63 -4.65 -2.01
N LYS A 53 9.96 -5.77 -1.79
CA LYS A 53 9.27 -6.49 -2.85
C LYS A 53 7.78 -6.18 -2.78
N GLY A 54 7.08 -6.38 -3.89
CA GLY A 54 5.64 -6.18 -3.93
C GLY A 54 4.90 -6.99 -2.86
N ASP A 55 5.34 -8.23 -2.62
CA ASP A 55 4.75 -9.07 -1.56
C ASP A 55 4.90 -8.43 -0.18
N SER A 56 6.03 -7.79 0.09
CA SER A 56 6.26 -7.10 1.36
C SER A 56 5.32 -5.90 1.50
N VAL A 57 5.08 -5.19 0.42
CA VAL A 57 4.17 -4.04 0.42
C VAL A 57 2.75 -4.51 0.71
N ALA A 58 2.29 -5.58 0.04
CA ALA A 58 0.96 -6.13 0.29
C ALA A 58 0.82 -6.58 1.75
N LYS A 59 1.85 -7.20 2.30
CA LYS A 59 1.86 -7.64 3.69
C LYS A 59 1.75 -6.47 4.65
N LEU A 60 2.47 -5.38 4.38
CA LEU A 60 2.37 -4.17 5.18
C LEU A 60 0.95 -3.59 5.18
N LEU A 61 0.31 -3.56 4.02
CA LEU A 61 -1.05 -3.08 3.90
C LEU A 61 -2.02 -3.97 4.69
N ARG A 62 -1.86 -5.29 4.61
CA ARG A 62 -2.70 -6.22 5.36
C ARG A 62 -2.50 -6.09 6.85
N GLN A 63 -1.28 -5.89 7.29
CA GLN A 63 -0.99 -5.67 8.70
C GLN A 63 -1.62 -4.39 9.23
N ALA A 64 -1.78 -3.40 8.36
CA ALA A 64 -2.47 -2.16 8.72
C ALA A 64 -3.99 -2.31 8.74
N GLY A 65 -4.50 -3.47 8.33
CA GLY A 65 -5.93 -3.74 8.30
C GLY A 65 -6.60 -3.45 6.98
N ILE A 66 -5.83 -3.18 5.94
CA ILE A 66 -6.36 -2.94 4.60
C ILE A 66 -6.58 -4.28 3.90
N ASP A 67 -7.79 -4.52 3.46
CA ASP A 67 -8.17 -5.77 2.79
C ASP A 67 -7.78 -5.70 1.31
N VAL A 68 -6.49 -5.86 1.04
CA VAL A 68 -5.99 -5.79 -0.33
C VAL A 68 -6.05 -7.14 -1.02
N ARG A 69 -6.29 -7.11 -2.33
CA ARG A 69 -6.30 -8.31 -3.16
C ARG A 69 -4.87 -8.79 -3.39
N ASP A 70 -4.74 -10.07 -3.71
CA ASP A 70 -3.43 -10.70 -3.85
C ASP A 70 -2.64 -10.24 -5.06
N GLN A 71 -3.31 -9.70 -6.08
CA GLN A 71 -2.64 -9.30 -7.31
C GLN A 71 -2.63 -7.78 -7.45
N PRO A 72 -1.46 -7.16 -7.30
CA PRO A 72 -1.34 -5.73 -7.56
C PRO A 72 -1.37 -5.45 -9.05
N VAL A 73 -1.79 -4.25 -9.40
CA VAL A 73 -1.77 -3.76 -10.77
C VAL A 73 -0.72 -2.66 -10.83
N LEU A 74 0.10 -2.66 -11.87
CA LEU A 74 1.03 -1.56 -12.09
C LEU A 74 0.25 -0.28 -12.35
N ALA A 75 0.56 0.71 -11.58
CA ALA A 75 -0.11 2.00 -11.68
C ALA A 75 0.43 2.83 -12.85
#